data_cc7942edcae404e98dfa1fa505157671
#
_entry.id   cc7942edcae404e98dfa1fa505157671
#
_cell.length_a   1.000
_cell.length_b   1.000
_cell.length_c   1.000
_cell.angle_alpha   90.00
_cell.angle_beta   90.00
_cell.angle_gamma   90.00
#
_symmetry.space_group_name_H-M   'P 1'
#
loop_
_entity.id
_entity.type
_entity.pdbx_description
1 polymer ?
#
loop_
_entity_poly.entity_id
_entity_poly.type
_entity_poly.pdbx_seq_one_letter_code
_entity_poly.pdbx_strand_id
1 'polypeptide(L)'
;MDQIFKLHGMPTSIVSDRDPIFTNSFWHELFRLQRTQLQLSTSYHPQTDGQTEAINKCLETYIRCFTSEKQHLWVHWLPLAEWWYNTNYHATTKVTPYEEFYGQLRPSPTSYIKGCSKVQAVDQLLQNRTTMLAHLRENLHQDQNRMK
;
A
#
# COMPACT_ATOMS: atom_id res chain seq x y z
N MET A 1 -9.49 -2.05 10.30
CA MET A 1 -9.31 -3.28 11.10
C MET A 1 -9.91 -4.51 10.46
N ASP A 2 -11.09 -4.44 9.89
CA ASP A 2 -11.81 -5.63 9.39
C ASP A 2 -11.04 -6.46 8.36
N GLN A 3 -10.31 -5.85 7.46
CA GLN A 3 -9.56 -6.57 6.42
C GLN A 3 -8.36 -7.34 7.01
N ILE A 4 -7.59 -6.68 7.87
CA ILE A 4 -6.38 -7.30 8.49
C ILE A 4 -6.79 -8.40 9.44
N PHE A 5 -7.80 -8.15 10.28
CA PHE A 5 -8.30 -9.11 11.24
C PHE A 5 -8.83 -10.40 10.59
N LYS A 6 -9.56 -10.27 9.49
CA LYS A 6 -10.08 -11.43 8.73
C LYS A 6 -8.99 -12.30 8.13
N LEU A 7 -7.89 -11.69 7.68
CA LEU A 7 -6.83 -12.39 6.96
C LEU A 7 -5.75 -12.95 7.90
N HIS A 8 -5.42 -12.24 8.96
CA HIS A 8 -4.23 -12.49 9.76
C HIS A 8 -4.50 -12.65 11.27
N GLY A 9 -5.75 -12.40 11.71
CA GLY A 9 -6.06 -12.34 13.14
C GLY A 9 -5.52 -11.08 13.81
N MET A 10 -5.54 -11.07 15.15
CA MET A 10 -4.95 -9.98 15.92
C MET A 10 -3.44 -10.14 16.04
N PRO A 11 -2.65 -9.06 15.85
CA PRO A 11 -1.21 -9.11 16.04
C PRO A 11 -0.85 -9.28 17.53
N THR A 12 0.30 -9.87 17.78
CA THR A 12 0.83 -9.99 19.15
C THR A 12 1.29 -8.66 19.71
N SER A 13 1.79 -7.77 18.86
CA SER A 13 2.20 -6.40 19.23
C SER A 13 1.94 -5.42 18.11
N ILE A 14 1.73 -4.17 18.49
CA ILE A 14 1.59 -3.02 17.58
C ILE A 14 2.58 -1.96 18.04
N VAL A 15 3.41 -1.48 17.10
CA VAL A 15 4.27 -0.30 17.31
C VAL A 15 3.55 0.93 16.77
N SER A 16 3.47 1.98 17.55
CA SER A 16 2.85 3.24 17.15
C SER A 16 3.65 4.43 17.66
N ASP A 17 3.48 5.58 17.02
CA ASP A 17 3.92 6.85 17.58
C ASP A 17 3.06 7.25 18.79
N ARG A 18 3.40 8.38 19.39
CA ARG A 18 2.67 8.94 20.53
C ARG A 18 1.57 9.92 20.13
N ASP A 19 1.02 9.76 18.93
CA ASP A 19 -0.12 10.58 18.54
C ASP A 19 -1.28 10.41 19.53
N PRO A 20 -1.94 11.50 19.96
CA PRO A 20 -3.08 11.46 20.87
C PRO A 20 -4.20 10.51 20.42
N ILE A 21 -4.34 10.27 19.12
CA ILE A 21 -5.30 9.30 18.58
C ILE A 21 -5.02 7.90 19.12
N PHE A 22 -3.74 7.48 19.13
CA PHE A 22 -3.36 6.11 19.53
C PHE A 22 -3.09 5.98 21.04
N THR A 23 -2.87 7.09 21.75
CA THR A 23 -2.62 7.09 23.21
C THR A 23 -3.89 7.24 24.05
N ASN A 24 -5.06 7.30 23.43
CA ASN A 24 -6.32 7.41 24.15
C ASN A 24 -6.73 6.09 24.84
N SER A 25 -7.61 6.19 25.81
CA SER A 25 -8.08 5.06 26.62
C SER A 25 -8.80 3.97 25.79
N PHE A 26 -9.42 4.34 24.68
CA PHE A 26 -10.10 3.40 23.80
C PHE A 26 -9.13 2.36 23.22
N TRP A 27 -7.99 2.81 22.64
CA TRP A 27 -7.01 1.92 22.04
C TRP A 27 -6.30 1.07 23.08
N HIS A 28 -5.95 1.65 24.24
CA HIS A 28 -5.35 0.92 25.33
C HIS A 28 -6.25 -0.23 25.82
N GLU A 29 -7.54 0.04 26.03
CA GLU A 29 -8.49 -0.96 26.50
C GLU A 29 -8.76 -2.02 25.42
N LEU A 30 -8.93 -1.62 24.17
CA LEU A 30 -9.10 -2.53 23.05
C LEU A 30 -7.95 -3.52 22.93
N PHE A 31 -6.70 -3.04 22.92
CA PHE A 31 -5.54 -3.90 22.77
C PHE A 31 -5.31 -4.77 24.02
N ARG A 32 -5.58 -4.25 25.22
CA ARG A 32 -5.55 -5.02 26.46
C ARG A 32 -6.50 -6.23 26.40
N LEU A 33 -7.76 -6.01 25.99
CA LEU A 33 -8.77 -7.06 25.86
C LEU A 33 -8.43 -8.07 24.77
N GLN A 34 -7.76 -7.65 23.69
CA GLN A 34 -7.32 -8.51 22.60
C GLN A 34 -5.96 -9.17 22.86
N ARG A 35 -5.34 -8.95 24.04
CA ARG A 35 -4.01 -9.45 24.41
C ARG A 35 -2.92 -9.00 23.44
N THR A 36 -3.08 -7.84 22.81
CA THR A 36 -2.10 -7.21 21.93
C THR A 36 -1.27 -6.22 22.71
N GLN A 37 0.06 -6.29 22.63
CA GLN A 37 0.96 -5.35 23.29
C GLN A 37 1.07 -4.06 22.47
N LEU A 38 0.69 -2.93 23.04
CA LEU A 38 0.94 -1.62 22.45
C LEU A 38 2.33 -1.12 22.84
N GLN A 39 3.21 -0.98 21.86
CA GLN A 39 4.57 -0.46 22.04
C GLN A 39 4.61 0.96 21.45
N LEU A 40 4.73 1.95 22.33
CA LEU A 40 4.84 3.34 21.88
C LEU A 40 6.30 3.68 21.62
N SER A 41 6.59 4.25 20.42
CA SER A 41 7.92 4.72 20.08
C SER A 41 8.39 5.80 21.08
N THR A 42 9.68 5.84 21.35
CA THR A 42 10.24 6.90 22.20
C THR A 42 10.50 8.14 21.38
N SER A 43 10.26 9.32 21.95
CA SER A 43 10.36 10.63 21.28
C SER A 43 11.73 10.95 20.67
N TYR A 44 12.76 10.16 21.01
CA TYR A 44 14.15 10.39 20.57
C TYR A 44 14.73 9.26 19.70
N HIS A 45 13.93 8.25 19.34
CA HIS A 45 14.39 7.14 18.51
C HIS A 45 13.44 6.93 17.32
N PRO A 46 13.53 7.78 16.27
CA PRO A 46 12.74 7.63 15.06
C PRO A 46 13.01 6.30 14.33
N GLN A 47 14.10 5.63 14.66
CA GLN A 47 14.46 4.32 14.07
C GLN A 47 13.47 3.19 14.40
N THR A 48 12.68 3.33 15.46
CA THR A 48 11.68 2.31 15.85
C THR A 48 10.53 2.26 14.86
N ASP A 49 10.26 3.37 14.15
CA ASP A 49 9.20 3.49 13.16
C ASP A 49 9.71 3.73 11.72
N GLY A 50 11.02 3.63 11.52
CA GLY A 50 11.66 3.92 10.23
C GLY A 50 11.13 3.09 9.05
N GLN A 51 10.67 1.86 9.30
CA GLN A 51 10.04 1.02 8.27
C GLN A 51 8.67 1.58 7.87
N THR A 52 7.85 1.95 8.84
CA THR A 52 6.53 2.56 8.61
C THR A 52 6.66 3.90 7.88
N GLU A 53 7.62 4.73 8.28
CA GLU A 53 7.91 6.01 7.59
C GLU A 53 8.33 5.79 6.13
N ALA A 54 9.19 4.82 5.87
CA ALA A 54 9.62 4.50 4.50
C ALA A 54 8.44 4.02 3.62
N ILE A 55 7.57 3.16 4.17
CA ILE A 55 6.37 2.68 3.49
C ILE A 55 5.39 3.85 3.25
N ASN A 56 5.18 4.71 4.25
CA ASN A 56 4.29 5.87 4.11
C ASN A 56 4.79 6.85 3.05
N LYS A 57 6.09 7.13 2.98
CA LYS A 57 6.68 7.96 1.91
C LYS A 57 6.49 7.35 0.53
N CYS A 58 6.67 6.03 0.43
CA CYS A 58 6.45 5.30 -0.81
C CYS A 58 4.97 5.37 -1.24
N LEU A 59 4.05 5.13 -0.31
CA LEU A 59 2.61 5.23 -0.52
C LEU A 59 2.17 6.65 -0.91
N GLU A 60 2.68 7.66 -0.21
CA GLU A 60 2.39 9.07 -0.51
C GLU A 60 2.83 9.43 -1.93
N THR A 61 4.05 9.07 -2.31
CA THR A 61 4.57 9.31 -3.66
C THR A 61 3.70 8.63 -4.70
N TYR A 62 3.32 7.39 -4.47
CA TYR A 62 2.46 6.62 -5.35
C TYR A 62 1.07 7.27 -5.50
N ILE A 63 0.42 7.60 -4.39
CA ILE A 63 -0.91 8.25 -4.41
C ILE A 63 -0.82 9.61 -5.10
N ARG A 64 0.23 10.38 -4.86
CA ARG A 64 0.45 11.69 -5.53
C ARG A 64 0.53 11.55 -7.04
N CYS A 65 1.21 10.50 -7.55
CA CYS A 65 1.26 10.22 -8.98
C CYS A 65 -0.12 9.94 -9.60
N PHE A 66 -1.05 9.36 -8.82
CA PHE A 66 -2.41 9.07 -9.29
C PHE A 66 -3.39 10.22 -9.14
N THR A 67 -3.30 10.92 -8.03
CA THR A 67 -4.32 11.92 -7.68
C THR A 67 -4.08 13.27 -8.32
N SER A 68 -2.82 13.59 -8.72
CA SER A 68 -2.38 14.85 -9.32
C SER A 68 -3.33 16.06 -9.12
N GLU A 69 -4.43 16.11 -9.83
CA GLU A 69 -5.43 17.20 -9.76
C GLU A 69 -6.65 16.88 -8.87
N LYS A 70 -6.86 15.60 -8.48
CA LYS A 70 -8.06 15.13 -7.74
C LYS A 70 -7.68 14.48 -6.43
N GLN A 71 -7.02 15.22 -5.57
CA GLN A 71 -6.50 14.71 -4.28
C GLN A 71 -7.56 14.05 -3.39
N HIS A 72 -8.83 14.48 -3.45
CA HIS A 72 -9.92 13.91 -2.64
C HIS A 72 -10.26 12.45 -2.99
N LEU A 73 -9.80 11.93 -4.14
CA LEU A 73 -10.05 10.55 -4.58
C LEU A 73 -8.97 9.55 -4.12
N TRP A 74 -8.04 9.96 -3.28
CA TRP A 74 -6.90 9.11 -2.86
C TRP A 74 -7.31 7.75 -2.29
N VAL A 75 -8.42 7.68 -1.54
CA VAL A 75 -8.93 6.44 -0.95
C VAL A 75 -9.27 5.39 -2.01
N HIS A 76 -9.76 5.83 -3.17
CA HIS A 76 -10.09 4.95 -4.29
C HIS A 76 -8.86 4.24 -4.87
N TRP A 77 -7.68 4.85 -4.72
CA TRP A 77 -6.42 4.33 -5.26
C TRP A 77 -5.64 3.44 -4.30
N LEU A 78 -6.05 3.37 -3.03
CA LEU A 78 -5.36 2.56 -2.01
C LEU A 78 -5.21 1.08 -2.39
N PRO A 79 -6.24 0.37 -2.89
CA PRO A 79 -6.09 -1.04 -3.26
C PRO A 79 -5.06 -1.25 -4.37
N LEU A 80 -4.95 -0.29 -5.30
CA LEU A 80 -3.98 -0.36 -6.38
C LEU A 80 -2.56 -0.01 -5.87
N ALA A 81 -2.44 0.90 -4.90
CA ALA A 81 -1.19 1.21 -4.24
C ALA A 81 -0.64 0.01 -3.46
N GLU A 82 -1.50 -0.68 -2.72
CA GLU A 82 -1.17 -1.91 -2.01
C GLU A 82 -0.71 -3.01 -2.97
N TRP A 83 -1.48 -3.24 -4.04
CA TRP A 83 -1.10 -4.21 -5.06
C TRP A 83 0.26 -3.86 -5.68
N TRP A 84 0.48 -2.59 -6.04
CA TRP A 84 1.74 -2.13 -6.61
C TRP A 84 2.90 -2.35 -5.64
N TYR A 85 2.76 -1.96 -4.38
CA TYR A 85 3.80 -2.15 -3.36
C TYR A 85 4.16 -3.63 -3.21
N ASN A 86 3.15 -4.47 -3.06
CA ASN A 86 3.34 -5.91 -2.83
C ASN A 86 3.93 -6.65 -4.03
N THR A 87 3.78 -6.10 -5.23
CA THR A 87 4.26 -6.72 -6.48
C THR A 87 5.53 -6.09 -7.06
N ASN A 88 6.06 -5.04 -6.44
CA ASN A 88 7.32 -4.45 -6.88
C ASN A 88 8.52 -5.05 -6.15
N TYR A 89 9.64 -5.09 -6.86
CA TYR A 89 10.91 -5.55 -6.32
C TYR A 89 11.45 -4.58 -5.27
N HIS A 90 11.83 -5.09 -4.12
CA HIS A 90 12.44 -4.33 -3.04
C HIS A 90 13.95 -4.60 -2.99
N ALA A 91 14.75 -3.55 -3.10
CA ALA A 91 16.21 -3.65 -3.15
C ALA A 91 16.80 -4.26 -1.86
N THR A 92 16.13 -4.08 -0.73
CA THR A 92 16.59 -4.58 0.58
C THR A 92 16.39 -6.09 0.70
N THR A 93 15.22 -6.60 0.32
CA THR A 93 14.89 -8.04 0.41
C THR A 93 15.29 -8.81 -0.84
N LYS A 94 15.55 -8.10 -1.96
CA LYS A 94 15.86 -8.64 -3.30
C LYS A 94 14.75 -9.51 -3.89
N VAL A 95 13.56 -9.39 -3.37
CA VAL A 95 12.34 -10.07 -3.85
C VAL A 95 11.16 -9.11 -3.73
N THR A 96 10.00 -9.49 -4.26
CA THR A 96 8.76 -8.76 -3.99
C THR A 96 8.16 -9.24 -2.68
N PRO A 97 7.43 -8.41 -1.91
CA PRO A 97 6.69 -8.88 -0.72
C PRO A 97 5.73 -10.03 -1.04
N TYR A 98 5.15 -10.03 -2.24
CA TYR A 98 4.29 -11.11 -2.71
C TYR A 98 5.04 -12.44 -2.82
N GLU A 99 6.23 -12.43 -3.43
CA GLU A 99 7.06 -13.64 -3.57
C GLU A 99 7.55 -14.15 -2.22
N GLU A 100 7.91 -13.25 -1.31
CA GLU A 100 8.36 -13.62 0.04
C GLU A 100 7.24 -14.29 0.85
N PHE A 101 6.01 -13.76 0.74
CA PHE A 101 4.88 -14.24 1.50
C PHE A 101 4.27 -15.53 0.92
N TYR A 102 4.11 -15.60 -0.41
CA TYR A 102 3.43 -16.72 -1.07
C TYR A 102 4.38 -17.79 -1.66
N GLY A 103 5.68 -17.54 -1.72
CA GLY A 103 6.67 -18.46 -2.30
C GLY A 103 6.54 -18.68 -3.80
N GLN A 104 5.82 -17.79 -4.51
CA GLN A 104 5.59 -17.90 -5.94
C GLN A 104 5.70 -16.56 -6.63
N LEU A 105 6.01 -16.58 -7.93
CA LEU A 105 6.08 -15.37 -8.74
C LEU A 105 4.74 -14.63 -8.73
N ARG A 106 4.81 -13.32 -8.64
CA ARG A 106 3.62 -12.45 -8.69
C ARG A 106 2.83 -12.67 -9.99
N PRO A 107 1.50 -12.64 -9.94
CA PRO A 107 0.70 -12.63 -11.14
C PRO A 107 0.94 -11.33 -11.91
N SER A 108 1.39 -11.44 -13.16
CA SER A 108 1.54 -10.28 -14.04
C SER A 108 0.18 -9.88 -14.60
N PRO A 109 -0.18 -8.58 -14.57
CA PRO A 109 -1.40 -8.15 -15.25
C PRO A 109 -1.27 -8.46 -16.75
N THR A 110 -2.18 -9.28 -17.24
CA THR A 110 -2.27 -9.56 -18.67
C THR A 110 -2.55 -8.27 -19.43
N SER A 111 -1.74 -7.96 -20.44
CA SER A 111 -2.02 -6.86 -21.36
C SER A 111 -3.30 -7.17 -22.12
N TYR A 112 -4.24 -6.24 -22.10
CA TYR A 112 -5.51 -6.39 -22.79
C TYR A 112 -5.45 -5.69 -24.15
N ILE A 113 -5.91 -6.38 -25.19
CA ILE A 113 -6.05 -5.80 -26.53
C ILE A 113 -7.52 -5.36 -26.69
N LYS A 114 -7.71 -4.09 -27.03
CA LYS A 114 -9.03 -3.50 -27.25
C LYS A 114 -9.83 -4.31 -28.29
N GLY A 115 -11.10 -4.58 -27.94
CA GLY A 115 -12.02 -5.30 -28.84
C GLY A 115 -11.97 -6.82 -28.75
N CYS A 116 -11.14 -7.39 -27.87
CA CYS A 116 -11.10 -8.85 -27.67
C CYS A 116 -12.31 -9.39 -26.91
N SER A 117 -12.98 -8.57 -26.10
CA SER A 117 -14.17 -8.99 -25.36
C SER A 117 -15.44 -8.71 -26.16
N LYS A 118 -16.34 -9.70 -26.20
CA LYS A 118 -17.70 -9.52 -26.74
C LYS A 118 -18.62 -8.74 -25.78
N VAL A 119 -18.22 -8.57 -24.52
CA VAL A 119 -18.98 -7.84 -23.50
C VAL A 119 -18.39 -6.45 -23.35
N GLN A 120 -19.14 -5.44 -23.79
CA GLN A 120 -18.68 -4.05 -23.83
C GLN A 120 -18.20 -3.54 -22.46
N ALA A 121 -18.90 -3.88 -21.36
CA ALA A 121 -18.53 -3.47 -20.01
C ALA A 121 -17.16 -4.04 -19.60
N VAL A 122 -16.85 -5.28 -19.97
CA VAL A 122 -15.56 -5.93 -19.71
C VAL A 122 -14.47 -5.28 -20.55
N ASP A 123 -14.74 -5.03 -21.83
CA ASP A 123 -13.79 -4.37 -22.74
C ASP A 123 -13.41 -2.98 -22.19
N GLN A 124 -14.39 -2.19 -21.77
CA GLN A 124 -14.17 -0.86 -21.21
C GLN A 124 -13.39 -0.89 -19.90
N LEU A 125 -13.72 -1.82 -18.99
CA LEU A 125 -13.03 -1.98 -17.71
C LEU A 125 -11.54 -2.34 -17.92
N LEU A 126 -11.25 -3.26 -18.81
CA LEU A 126 -9.88 -3.71 -19.09
C LEU A 126 -9.06 -2.65 -19.85
N GLN A 127 -9.69 -1.88 -20.74
CA GLN A 127 -9.07 -0.72 -21.38
C GLN A 127 -8.70 0.35 -20.35
N ASN A 128 -9.66 0.73 -19.48
CA ASN A 128 -9.45 1.72 -18.44
C ASN A 128 -8.28 1.31 -17.53
N ARG A 129 -8.22 0.03 -17.12
CA ARG A 129 -7.11 -0.51 -16.33
C ARG A 129 -5.77 -0.38 -17.06
N THR A 130 -5.72 -0.72 -18.33
CA THR A 130 -4.49 -0.66 -19.14
C THR A 130 -4.00 0.78 -19.29
N THR A 131 -4.89 1.71 -19.59
CA THR A 131 -4.58 3.14 -19.67
C THR A 131 -4.08 3.69 -18.36
N MET A 132 -4.73 3.33 -17.26
CA MET A 132 -4.36 3.74 -15.91
C MET A 132 -2.94 3.26 -15.54
N LEU A 133 -2.62 1.98 -15.81
CA LEU A 133 -1.29 1.43 -15.56
C LEU A 133 -0.20 2.10 -16.42
N ALA A 134 -0.53 2.51 -17.65
CA ALA A 134 0.38 3.26 -18.51
C ALA A 134 0.68 4.65 -17.94
N HIS A 135 -0.35 5.40 -17.54
CA HIS A 135 -0.20 6.70 -16.89
C HIS A 135 0.62 6.63 -15.59
N LEU A 136 0.37 5.60 -14.78
CA LEU A 136 1.16 5.39 -13.57
C LEU A 136 2.65 5.24 -13.86
N ARG A 137 3.00 4.37 -14.81
CA ARG A 137 4.40 4.14 -15.17
C ARG A 137 5.06 5.42 -15.66
N GLU A 138 4.35 6.21 -16.44
CA GLU A 138 4.84 7.48 -16.96
C GLU A 138 5.10 8.49 -15.84
N ASN A 139 4.13 8.67 -14.92
CA ASN A 139 4.25 9.59 -13.79
C ASN A 139 5.38 9.17 -12.83
N LEU A 140 5.48 7.88 -12.51
CA LEU A 140 6.57 7.37 -11.67
C LEU A 140 7.94 7.60 -12.33
N HIS A 141 8.05 7.40 -13.64
CA HIS A 141 9.29 7.67 -14.37
C HIS A 141 9.65 9.16 -14.37
N GLN A 142 8.67 10.04 -14.52
CA GLN A 142 8.88 11.49 -14.43
C GLN A 142 9.35 11.91 -13.03
N ASP A 143 8.75 11.38 -11.96
CA ASP A 143 9.15 11.69 -10.60
C ASP A 143 10.55 11.16 -10.28
N GLN A 144 10.92 9.96 -10.73
CA GLN A 144 12.27 9.44 -10.61
C GLN A 144 13.31 10.32 -11.33
N ASN A 145 12.95 10.88 -12.48
CA ASN A 145 13.85 11.78 -13.21
C ASN A 145 14.00 13.16 -12.55
N ARG A 146 13.00 13.62 -11.80
CA ARG A 146 13.09 14.88 -11.02
C ARG A 146 13.92 14.74 -9.75
N MET A 147 14.10 13.52 -9.23
CA MET A 147 14.88 13.24 -8.04
C MET A 147 16.37 12.98 -8.33
N LYS A 148 16.76 12.90 -9.59
CA LYS A 148 18.16 12.83 -10.04
C LYS A 148 18.75 14.22 -10.25
#